data_01d7ac93850eca97ab031de02ec6f632
#
_entry.id   01d7ac93850eca97ab031de02ec6f632
#
_cell.length_a   1.000
_cell.length_b   1.000
_cell.length_c   1.000
_cell.angle_alpha   90.00
_cell.angle_beta   90.00
_cell.angle_gamma   90.00
#
_symmetry.space_group_name_H-M   'P 1'
#
loop_
_entity.id
_entity.type
_entity.pdbx_description
1 polymer ?
#
loop_
_entity_poly.entity_id
_entity_poly.type
_entity_poly.pdbx_seq_one_letter_code
_entity_poly.pdbx_strand_id
1 'polypeptide(L)'
;MILKLEGARIEVGMGGQIIAEALAGREIIITSRLDDRYGAGGTFDTNNDDSLGVNEISPSRTAGVGLWGGIYLAPNSSASIDHALVTFGGNVIPTEGNFAGFNVIEAHQAQLRVANSIFEQNRDGVGGTAPASRYGRTANASGTIFARGAQPVIINNIFRDNSGPVLSINANAMTTELQGDYGRSTGFNSAFSGYGYNQGPLVVRNLLGRNAVNGIVVRGETLTTQSVWDDTDIVHVLQSEIIVPNFHTFGGLRLQSDPDASLVVKLSGANAGFTAAGKPLDIDDRIGGVLQIVGQPYFPVILTSLADDTVGAGFGLDGLPLKDTNNNGASTGSAGAWRSVLISQYAHDRNVAVYGERESLTA
;
A
#
# COMPACT_ATOMS: atom_id res chain seq x y z
N MET A 1 -18.73 -17.06 8.67
CA MET A 1 -19.80 -16.07 8.42
C MET A 1 -19.72 -15.66 6.97
N ILE A 2 -20.85 -15.47 6.30
CA ILE A 2 -20.87 -15.00 4.91
C ILE A 2 -21.64 -13.68 4.88
N LEU A 3 -21.03 -12.64 4.34
CA LEU A 3 -21.60 -11.33 4.12
C LEU A 3 -21.63 -11.06 2.62
N LYS A 4 -22.81 -10.97 2.04
CA LYS A 4 -23.02 -10.65 0.63
C LYS A 4 -23.51 -9.21 0.49
N LEU A 5 -22.88 -8.44 -0.37
CA LEU A 5 -23.11 -7.01 -0.59
C LEU A 5 -23.51 -6.75 -2.05
N GLU A 6 -24.34 -5.77 -2.27
CA GLU A 6 -24.70 -5.28 -3.60
C GLU A 6 -24.69 -3.76 -3.61
N GLY A 7 -23.86 -3.17 -4.45
CA GLY A 7 -23.82 -1.74 -4.68
C GLY A 7 -23.42 -0.87 -3.47
N ALA A 8 -23.38 -1.41 -2.27
CA ALA A 8 -23.11 -0.67 -1.05
C ALA A 8 -21.63 -0.75 -0.62
N ARG A 9 -21.22 0.13 0.28
CA ARG A 9 -19.96 0.04 1.01
C ARG A 9 -20.21 -0.16 2.50
N ILE A 10 -19.20 -0.67 3.19
CA ILE A 10 -19.14 -0.65 4.66
C ILE A 10 -18.41 0.62 5.05
N GLU A 11 -19.05 1.48 5.82
CA GLU A 11 -18.43 2.71 6.32
C GLU A 11 -18.22 2.64 7.83
N VAL A 12 -16.96 2.75 8.24
CA VAL A 12 -16.58 2.82 9.64
C VAL A 12 -16.31 4.29 9.96
N GLY A 13 -17.28 4.92 10.63
CA GLY A 13 -17.18 6.33 11.00
C GLY A 13 -16.05 6.62 11.98
N MET A 14 -15.80 7.89 12.22
CA MET A 14 -14.76 8.36 13.13
C MET A 14 -14.91 7.70 14.52
N GLY A 15 -13.83 7.12 15.05
CA GLY A 15 -13.81 6.39 16.30
C GLY A 15 -14.53 5.03 16.26
N GLY A 16 -15.08 4.64 15.12
CA GLY A 16 -15.71 3.34 14.94
C GLY A 16 -14.68 2.23 14.78
N GLN A 17 -15.15 0.99 14.92
CA GLN A 17 -14.32 -0.18 14.78
C GLN A 17 -15.03 -1.29 14.00
N ILE A 18 -14.31 -1.97 13.11
CA ILE A 18 -14.74 -3.22 12.49
C ILE A 18 -13.79 -4.35 12.89
N ILE A 19 -14.33 -5.43 13.40
CA ILE A 19 -13.60 -6.63 13.76
C ILE A 19 -14.17 -7.78 12.91
N ALA A 20 -13.38 -8.27 11.97
CA ALA A 20 -13.72 -9.38 11.08
C ALA A 20 -12.64 -10.46 11.24
N GLU A 21 -12.65 -11.13 12.38
CA GLU A 21 -11.64 -12.11 12.78
C GLU A 21 -12.24 -13.51 12.87
N ALA A 22 -11.78 -14.40 12.03
CA ALA A 22 -12.19 -15.80 11.99
C ALA A 22 -11.03 -16.74 12.37
N LEU A 23 -11.20 -18.01 12.17
CA LEU A 23 -10.19 -19.05 12.36
C LEU A 23 -9.89 -19.72 11.02
N ALA A 24 -8.73 -20.31 10.91
CA ALA A 24 -8.36 -21.13 9.75
C ALA A 24 -9.42 -22.21 9.49
N GLY A 25 -9.87 -22.34 8.25
CA GLY A 25 -10.93 -23.27 7.84
C GLY A 25 -12.36 -22.84 8.23
N ARG A 26 -12.52 -21.63 8.78
CA ARG A 26 -13.83 -21.02 9.12
C ARG A 26 -13.86 -19.55 8.78
N GLU A 27 -13.34 -19.20 7.64
CA GLU A 27 -13.12 -17.83 7.18
C GLU A 27 -14.40 -17.00 7.16
N ILE A 28 -14.27 -15.71 7.35
CA ILE A 28 -15.31 -14.74 7.03
C ILE A 28 -15.23 -14.47 5.53
N ILE A 29 -16.36 -14.62 4.84
CA ILE A 29 -16.47 -14.35 3.41
C ILE A 29 -17.22 -13.05 3.21
N ILE A 30 -16.57 -12.08 2.57
CA ILE A 30 -17.15 -10.79 2.18
C ILE A 30 -17.14 -10.74 0.66
N THR A 31 -18.31 -10.82 0.07
CA THR A 31 -18.45 -10.99 -1.38
C THR A 31 -19.69 -10.28 -1.93
N SER A 32 -19.94 -10.42 -3.22
CA SER A 32 -21.13 -9.92 -3.88
C SER A 32 -22.35 -10.77 -3.58
N ARG A 33 -23.53 -10.15 -3.60
CA ARG A 33 -24.82 -10.85 -3.60
C ARG A 33 -24.97 -11.82 -4.78
N LEU A 34 -24.30 -11.54 -5.88
CA LEU A 34 -24.28 -12.37 -7.09
C LEU A 34 -23.30 -13.56 -7.01
N ASP A 35 -22.62 -13.76 -5.89
CA ASP A 35 -21.62 -14.82 -5.75
C ASP A 35 -22.25 -16.07 -5.08
N ASP A 36 -22.73 -16.98 -5.89
CA ASP A 36 -23.36 -18.21 -5.42
C ASP A 36 -22.40 -19.34 -5.08
N ARG A 37 -21.09 -19.08 -5.14
CA ARG A 37 -20.09 -20.01 -4.61
C ARG A 37 -20.23 -20.19 -3.10
N TYR A 38 -20.75 -19.18 -2.42
CA TYR A 38 -20.85 -19.13 -0.96
C TYR A 38 -22.29 -18.92 -0.50
N GLY A 39 -22.70 -19.70 0.49
CA GLY A 39 -24.03 -19.63 1.08
C GLY A 39 -24.03 -20.21 2.49
N ALA A 40 -25.14 -20.08 3.18
CA ALA A 40 -25.36 -20.60 4.52
C ALA A 40 -26.73 -21.26 4.64
N GLY A 41 -26.82 -22.36 5.43
CA GLY A 41 -28.10 -23.03 5.68
C GLY A 41 -28.75 -23.64 4.43
N GLY A 42 -27.98 -23.91 3.39
CA GLY A 42 -28.49 -24.43 2.12
C GLY A 42 -28.92 -23.36 1.11
N THR A 43 -28.85 -22.07 1.47
CA THR A 43 -29.15 -20.96 0.59
C THR A 43 -27.85 -20.43 -0.02
N PHE A 44 -27.64 -20.67 -1.29
CA PHE A 44 -26.48 -20.18 -2.08
C PHE A 44 -26.93 -19.11 -3.07
N ASP A 45 -27.97 -19.37 -3.86
CA ASP A 45 -28.63 -18.38 -4.71
C ASP A 45 -29.36 -17.35 -3.83
N THR A 46 -28.69 -16.24 -3.58
CA THR A 46 -29.18 -15.20 -2.67
C THR A 46 -29.98 -14.13 -3.42
N ASN A 47 -29.77 -13.98 -4.72
CA ASN A 47 -30.48 -13.06 -5.60
C ASN A 47 -31.75 -13.69 -6.22
N ASN A 48 -31.93 -15.01 -6.09
CA ASN A 48 -33.04 -15.82 -6.56
C ASN A 48 -33.27 -15.69 -8.08
N ASP A 49 -32.20 -15.92 -8.84
CA ASP A 49 -32.26 -15.90 -10.31
C ASP A 49 -32.17 -17.30 -10.93
N ASP A 50 -32.28 -18.36 -10.09
CA ASP A 50 -32.23 -19.78 -10.45
C ASP A 50 -30.90 -20.24 -11.10
N SER A 51 -29.84 -19.44 -10.97
CA SER A 51 -28.49 -19.73 -11.43
C SER A 51 -27.62 -20.11 -10.24
N LEU A 52 -27.10 -21.30 -10.20
CA LEU A 52 -26.21 -21.75 -9.13
C LEU A 52 -24.77 -21.75 -9.62
N GLY A 53 -23.94 -20.89 -9.02
CA GLY A 53 -22.48 -20.93 -9.17
C GLY A 53 -21.83 -19.75 -9.88
N VAL A 54 -20.62 -19.98 -10.36
CA VAL A 54 -19.72 -18.97 -10.95
C VAL A 54 -20.26 -18.35 -12.26
N ASN A 55 -21.35 -18.87 -12.79
CA ASN A 55 -21.87 -18.50 -14.12
C ASN A 55 -22.52 -17.12 -14.14
N GLU A 56 -23.00 -16.62 -13.03
CA GLU A 56 -23.49 -15.24 -12.93
C GLU A 56 -22.38 -14.22 -12.99
N ILE A 57 -21.27 -14.56 -12.40
CA ILE A 57 -20.05 -13.84 -12.61
C ILE A 57 -19.46 -14.43 -13.87
N SER A 58 -19.97 -13.98 -15.02
CA SER A 58 -19.53 -14.44 -16.35
C SER A 58 -18.03 -14.70 -16.40
N PRO A 59 -17.57 -15.82 -16.99
CA PRO A 59 -16.13 -16.07 -17.22
C PRO A 59 -15.43 -14.95 -17.99
N SER A 60 -16.18 -14.10 -18.69
CA SER A 60 -15.67 -12.88 -19.33
C SER A 60 -15.54 -11.70 -18.35
N ARG A 61 -16.00 -11.81 -17.13
CA ARG A 61 -15.72 -10.89 -16.05
C ARG A 61 -14.51 -11.39 -15.27
N THR A 62 -13.37 -11.31 -15.91
CA THR A 62 -12.05 -11.46 -15.33
C THR A 62 -11.86 -10.54 -14.12
N ALA A 63 -10.81 -10.80 -13.35
CA ALA A 63 -10.34 -9.96 -12.24
C ALA A 63 -10.70 -8.49 -12.42
N GLY A 64 -11.32 -7.89 -11.42
CA GLY A 64 -11.65 -6.47 -11.46
C GLY A 64 -13.11 -6.10 -11.61
N VAL A 65 -14.03 -7.01 -11.41
CA VAL A 65 -15.45 -6.66 -11.37
C VAL A 65 -15.82 -6.23 -9.96
N GLY A 66 -15.72 -4.95 -9.66
CA GLY A 66 -16.34 -4.40 -8.46
C GLY A 66 -17.85 -4.53 -8.51
N LEU A 67 -18.42 -5.36 -7.67
CA LEU A 67 -19.86 -5.55 -7.54
C LEU A 67 -20.43 -4.89 -6.27
N TRP A 68 -19.56 -4.54 -5.33
CA TRP A 68 -19.85 -3.76 -4.14
C TRP A 68 -18.71 -2.76 -3.87
N GLY A 69 -18.93 -1.74 -3.04
CA GLY A 69 -18.02 -0.62 -2.89
C GLY A 69 -16.69 -1.01 -2.29
N GLY A 70 -16.67 -1.29 -1.02
CA GLY A 70 -15.47 -1.54 -0.24
C GLY A 70 -15.69 -1.24 1.24
N ILE A 71 -14.61 -1.26 2.00
CA ILE A 71 -14.59 -0.91 3.42
C ILE A 71 -13.86 0.43 3.57
N TYR A 72 -14.59 1.45 3.97
CA TYR A 72 -14.05 2.79 4.21
C TYR A 72 -13.82 3.01 5.70
N LEU A 73 -12.60 3.36 6.07
CA LEU A 73 -12.19 3.68 7.43
C LEU A 73 -11.93 5.18 7.54
N ALA A 74 -12.78 5.87 8.30
CA ALA A 74 -12.64 7.29 8.59
C ALA A 74 -11.50 7.56 9.58
N PRO A 75 -11.03 8.80 9.71
CA PRO A 75 -9.99 9.14 10.68
C PRO A 75 -10.29 8.67 12.10
N ASN A 76 -9.26 8.17 12.80
CA ASN A 76 -9.32 7.59 14.14
C ASN A 76 -10.24 6.35 14.26
N SER A 77 -10.63 5.74 13.16
CA SER A 77 -11.29 4.44 13.19
C SER A 77 -10.27 3.31 13.14
N SER A 78 -10.73 2.08 13.34
CA SER A 78 -9.87 0.90 13.28
C SER A 78 -10.54 -0.28 12.60
N ALA A 79 -9.70 -1.13 11.98
CA ALA A 79 -10.13 -2.40 11.41
C ALA A 79 -9.13 -3.51 11.75
N SER A 80 -9.65 -4.67 12.13
CA SER A 80 -8.89 -5.92 12.21
C SER A 80 -9.59 -6.99 11.38
N ILE A 81 -8.92 -7.43 10.32
CA ILE A 81 -9.41 -8.45 9.39
C ILE A 81 -8.44 -9.62 9.43
N ASP A 82 -8.93 -10.78 9.82
CA ASP A 82 -8.09 -11.96 10.03
C ASP A 82 -8.84 -13.23 9.61
N HIS A 83 -8.23 -14.06 8.77
CA HIS A 83 -8.86 -15.23 8.16
C HIS A 83 -10.17 -14.87 7.43
N ALA A 84 -10.07 -13.92 6.49
CA ALA A 84 -11.19 -13.51 5.65
C ALA A 84 -10.89 -13.76 4.16
N LEU A 85 -11.94 -13.99 3.39
CA LEU A 85 -11.92 -13.88 1.93
C LEU A 85 -12.69 -12.63 1.55
N VAL A 86 -12.03 -11.72 0.84
CA VAL A 86 -12.63 -10.47 0.35
C VAL A 86 -12.57 -10.47 -1.17
N THR A 87 -13.72 -10.50 -1.81
CA THR A 87 -13.79 -10.66 -3.27
C THR A 87 -14.87 -9.78 -3.90
N PHE A 88 -14.66 -9.40 -5.17
CA PHE A 88 -15.56 -8.56 -5.99
C PHE A 88 -15.85 -7.15 -5.44
N GLY A 89 -15.02 -6.64 -4.54
CA GLY A 89 -15.07 -5.27 -4.05
C GLY A 89 -14.43 -4.26 -5.01
N GLY A 90 -14.50 -2.98 -4.65
CA GLY A 90 -13.84 -1.90 -5.38
C GLY A 90 -14.73 -1.26 -6.47
N ASN A 91 -16.05 -1.27 -6.29
CA ASN A 91 -16.99 -0.71 -7.25
C ASN A 91 -17.05 0.83 -7.21
N VAL A 92 -17.52 1.36 -8.31
CA VAL A 92 -17.96 2.74 -8.45
C VAL A 92 -19.36 2.89 -7.88
N ILE A 93 -19.48 3.54 -6.73
CA ILE A 93 -20.76 3.81 -6.08
C ILE A 93 -20.90 5.31 -5.87
N PRO A 94 -21.98 5.94 -6.34
CA PRO A 94 -22.25 7.33 -6.04
C PRO A 94 -22.31 7.58 -4.53
N THR A 95 -21.59 8.60 -4.09
CA THR A 95 -21.58 9.04 -2.72
C THR A 95 -21.79 10.54 -2.64
N GLU A 96 -21.61 11.10 -1.47
CA GLU A 96 -21.61 12.52 -1.18
C GLU A 96 -20.82 13.33 -2.26
N GLY A 97 -21.44 14.34 -2.82
CA GLY A 97 -20.81 15.19 -3.84
C GLY A 97 -20.58 14.52 -5.20
N ASN A 98 -21.33 13.50 -5.55
CA ASN A 98 -21.19 12.72 -6.79
C ASN A 98 -19.83 12.01 -6.94
N PHE A 99 -19.08 11.86 -5.89
CA PHE A 99 -17.85 11.07 -5.93
C PHE A 99 -18.18 9.58 -5.90
N ALA A 100 -17.48 8.86 -6.73
CA ALA A 100 -17.68 7.43 -6.89
C ALA A 100 -16.32 6.75 -7.10
N GLY A 101 -16.26 5.48 -6.77
CA GLY A 101 -15.05 4.69 -6.83
C GLY A 101 -14.41 4.54 -5.46
N PHE A 102 -14.42 3.31 -4.95
CA PHE A 102 -13.82 2.92 -3.68
C PHE A 102 -12.84 1.79 -3.88
N ASN A 103 -11.71 1.85 -3.21
CA ASN A 103 -10.83 0.71 -3.07
C ASN A 103 -11.51 -0.34 -2.17
N VAL A 104 -11.04 -1.56 -2.23
CA VAL A 104 -11.61 -2.66 -1.41
C VAL A 104 -11.48 -2.34 0.08
N ILE A 105 -10.35 -1.75 0.46
CA ILE A 105 -10.18 -1.12 1.77
C ILE A 105 -9.58 0.27 1.57
N GLU A 106 -10.19 1.28 2.16
CA GLU A 106 -9.64 2.63 2.24
C GLU A 106 -9.39 3.02 3.70
N ALA A 107 -8.13 3.21 4.07
CA ALA A 107 -7.72 3.66 5.41
C ALA A 107 -7.26 5.13 5.36
N HIS A 108 -8.09 6.02 5.91
CA HIS A 108 -7.80 7.45 6.00
C HIS A 108 -7.44 7.82 7.44
N GLN A 109 -6.16 7.94 7.76
CA GLN A 109 -5.69 8.23 9.13
C GLN A 109 -6.30 7.26 10.16
N ALA A 110 -6.40 6.00 9.79
CA ALA A 110 -7.05 4.94 10.53
C ALA A 110 -6.06 3.81 10.83
N GLN A 111 -6.34 3.01 11.82
CA GLN A 111 -5.58 1.80 12.10
C GLN A 111 -6.14 0.64 11.28
N LEU A 112 -5.26 -0.07 10.57
CA LEU A 112 -5.65 -1.21 9.76
C LEU A 112 -4.70 -2.37 10.01
N ARG A 113 -5.27 -3.51 10.43
CA ARG A 113 -4.61 -4.80 10.45
C ARG A 113 -5.32 -5.76 9.50
N VAL A 114 -4.57 -6.36 8.60
CA VAL A 114 -5.06 -7.41 7.69
C VAL A 114 -4.09 -8.59 7.77
N ALA A 115 -4.57 -9.73 8.21
CA ALA A 115 -3.72 -10.90 8.36
C ALA A 115 -4.42 -12.19 7.92
N ASN A 116 -3.66 -13.18 7.46
CA ASN A 116 -4.14 -14.52 7.09
C ASN A 116 -5.34 -14.53 6.13
N SER A 117 -5.48 -13.52 5.30
CA SER A 117 -6.68 -13.28 4.51
C SER A 117 -6.40 -13.36 3.01
N ILE A 118 -7.44 -13.56 2.23
CA ILE A 118 -7.37 -13.64 0.77
C ILE A 118 -8.14 -12.48 0.16
N PHE A 119 -7.47 -11.75 -0.73
CA PHE A 119 -8.06 -10.69 -1.55
C PHE A 119 -7.96 -11.12 -3.01
N GLU A 120 -9.09 -11.40 -3.62
CA GLU A 120 -9.11 -11.88 -5.00
C GLU A 120 -10.23 -11.25 -5.83
N GLN A 121 -9.97 -11.11 -7.13
CA GLN A 121 -10.96 -10.67 -8.11
C GLN A 121 -11.63 -9.33 -7.75
N ASN A 122 -10.87 -8.44 -7.14
CA ASN A 122 -11.32 -7.11 -6.77
C ASN A 122 -10.94 -6.08 -7.83
N ARG A 123 -11.72 -5.01 -7.92
CA ARG A 123 -11.43 -3.85 -8.74
C ARG A 123 -10.48 -2.89 -8.02
N ASP A 124 -9.86 -2.02 -8.79
CA ASP A 124 -8.83 -1.07 -8.33
C ASP A 124 -9.37 0.15 -7.58
N GLY A 125 -10.69 0.28 -7.46
CA GLY A 125 -11.33 1.42 -6.79
C GLY A 125 -11.36 2.71 -7.61
N VAL A 126 -10.82 2.70 -8.83
CA VAL A 126 -10.81 3.86 -9.72
C VAL A 126 -11.94 3.75 -10.73
N GLY A 127 -12.68 4.82 -10.92
CA GLY A 127 -13.79 4.88 -11.86
C GLY A 127 -14.92 5.78 -11.36
N GLY A 128 -15.92 6.03 -12.19
CA GLY A 128 -17.01 6.94 -11.90
C GLY A 128 -16.66 8.40 -12.10
N THR A 129 -17.39 9.28 -11.45
CA THR A 129 -17.25 10.72 -11.62
C THR A 129 -15.92 11.21 -11.05
N ALA A 130 -14.97 11.42 -11.94
CA ALA A 130 -13.72 12.15 -11.73
C ALA A 130 -12.97 11.82 -10.41
N PRO A 131 -12.34 10.65 -10.27
CA PRO A 131 -11.46 10.37 -9.12
C PRO A 131 -10.38 11.45 -8.93
N ALA A 132 -9.91 12.07 -10.01
CA ALA A 132 -8.93 13.16 -9.98
C ALA A 132 -9.44 14.43 -9.28
N SER A 133 -10.74 14.59 -9.10
CA SER A 133 -11.33 15.71 -8.37
C SER A 133 -11.70 15.40 -6.92
N ARG A 134 -11.38 14.23 -6.44
CA ARG A 134 -11.55 13.88 -5.02
C ARG A 134 -10.47 14.56 -4.18
N TYR A 135 -10.88 15.18 -3.10
CA TYR A 135 -9.99 15.91 -2.20
C TYR A 135 -10.17 15.49 -0.74
N GLY A 136 -9.14 15.70 0.06
CA GLY A 136 -9.20 15.44 1.48
C GLY A 136 -9.59 13.99 1.80
N ARG A 137 -10.60 13.80 2.62
CA ARG A 137 -11.07 12.47 3.04
C ARG A 137 -11.63 11.62 1.91
N THR A 138 -11.98 12.21 0.78
CA THR A 138 -12.52 11.50 -0.37
C THR A 138 -11.48 11.19 -1.44
N ALA A 139 -10.24 11.64 -1.27
CA ALA A 139 -9.17 11.33 -2.21
C ALA A 139 -8.82 9.84 -2.17
N ASN A 140 -8.72 9.20 -3.33
CA ASN A 140 -8.17 7.86 -3.46
C ASN A 140 -7.33 7.72 -4.74
N ALA A 141 -6.69 6.57 -4.88
CA ALA A 141 -5.96 6.16 -6.07
C ALA A 141 -6.13 4.66 -6.26
N SER A 142 -5.75 4.14 -7.42
CA SER A 142 -5.81 2.70 -7.70
C SER A 142 -5.10 1.89 -6.61
N GLY A 143 -5.77 0.86 -6.11
CA GLY A 143 -5.26 -0.06 -5.10
C GLY A 143 -6.31 -1.04 -4.61
N THR A 144 -5.90 -2.22 -4.20
CA THR A 144 -6.75 -3.11 -3.40
C THR A 144 -6.90 -2.51 -2.01
N ILE A 145 -5.79 -2.16 -1.38
CA ILE A 145 -5.77 -1.38 -0.14
C ILE A 145 -5.24 0.02 -0.45
N PHE A 146 -5.98 1.03 -0.06
CA PHE A 146 -5.57 2.42 -0.12
C PHE A 146 -5.30 2.94 1.28
N ALA A 147 -4.11 3.47 1.51
CA ALA A 147 -3.72 4.10 2.77
C ALA A 147 -3.39 5.58 2.55
N ARG A 148 -3.93 6.44 3.40
CA ARG A 148 -3.66 7.87 3.43
C ARG A 148 -3.41 8.31 4.87
N GLY A 149 -2.16 8.69 5.17
CA GLY A 149 -1.77 9.04 6.54
C GLY A 149 -1.99 7.88 7.53
N ALA A 150 -1.85 6.65 7.05
CA ALA A 150 -2.04 5.43 7.82
C ALA A 150 -0.90 4.46 7.51
N GLN A 151 -0.47 3.72 8.51
CA GLN A 151 0.57 2.70 8.44
C GLN A 151 -0.06 1.33 8.70
N PRO A 152 -0.58 0.65 7.65
CA PRO A 152 -1.26 -0.61 7.83
C PRO A 152 -0.30 -1.74 8.18
N VAL A 153 -0.83 -2.72 8.91
CA VAL A 153 -0.23 -4.04 9.15
C VAL A 153 -0.87 -5.03 8.19
N ILE A 154 -0.09 -5.53 7.23
CA ILE A 154 -0.55 -6.43 6.16
C ILE A 154 0.34 -7.67 6.16
N ILE A 155 -0.09 -8.75 6.81
CA ILE A 155 0.77 -9.89 7.10
C ILE A 155 0.14 -11.20 6.67
N ASN A 156 0.92 -12.06 5.99
CA ASN A 156 0.55 -13.44 5.67
C ASN A 156 -0.76 -13.56 4.87
N ASN A 157 -0.99 -12.64 3.94
CA ASN A 157 -2.17 -12.64 3.09
C ASN A 157 -1.86 -13.19 1.70
N ILE A 158 -2.91 -13.48 0.95
CA ILE A 158 -2.85 -13.79 -0.47
C ILE A 158 -3.58 -12.69 -1.23
N PHE A 159 -2.86 -12.00 -2.12
CA PHE A 159 -3.44 -11.04 -3.05
C PHE A 159 -3.30 -11.59 -4.46
N ARG A 160 -4.43 -11.88 -5.11
CA ARG A 160 -4.42 -12.43 -6.45
C ARG A 160 -5.57 -11.94 -7.31
N ASP A 161 -5.31 -11.83 -8.61
CA ASP A 161 -6.34 -11.52 -9.60
C ASP A 161 -7.07 -10.20 -9.33
N ASN A 162 -6.39 -9.20 -8.71
CA ASN A 162 -6.94 -7.89 -8.46
C ASN A 162 -6.51 -6.90 -9.57
N SER A 163 -7.38 -6.00 -9.98
CA SER A 163 -7.08 -5.04 -11.05
C SER A 163 -6.30 -3.80 -10.57
N GLY A 164 -5.99 -3.72 -9.30
CA GLY A 164 -5.15 -2.68 -8.69
C GLY A 164 -3.84 -3.23 -8.11
N PRO A 165 -2.94 -2.36 -7.64
CA PRO A 165 -1.83 -2.74 -6.80
C PRO A 165 -2.31 -3.31 -5.45
N VAL A 166 -1.44 -4.07 -4.78
CA VAL A 166 -1.72 -4.62 -3.45
C VAL A 166 -2.00 -3.50 -2.45
N LEU A 167 -1.09 -2.54 -2.37
CA LEU A 167 -1.21 -1.36 -1.51
C LEU A 167 -0.88 -0.10 -2.31
N SER A 168 -1.68 0.94 -2.13
CA SER A 168 -1.39 2.30 -2.56
C SER A 168 -1.27 3.19 -1.33
N ILE A 169 -0.11 3.78 -1.10
CA ILE A 169 0.21 4.57 0.10
C ILE A 169 0.83 5.91 -0.29
N ASN A 170 0.57 6.96 0.46
CA ASN A 170 1.25 8.24 0.25
C ASN A 170 2.63 8.27 0.94
N ALA A 171 3.58 8.96 0.33
CA ALA A 171 4.97 8.96 0.81
C ALA A 171 5.12 9.48 2.25
N ASN A 172 4.31 10.46 2.65
CA ASN A 172 4.33 10.97 4.03
C ASN A 172 3.73 10.00 5.08
N ALA A 173 3.15 8.88 4.67
CA ALA A 173 2.76 7.81 5.59
C ALA A 173 3.90 6.80 5.84
N MET A 174 4.95 6.82 5.02
CA MET A 174 6.17 6.04 5.21
C MET A 174 7.07 6.75 6.25
N THR A 175 6.77 6.60 7.53
CA THR A 175 7.43 7.35 8.61
C THR A 175 8.57 6.55 9.26
N THR A 176 9.18 7.12 10.30
CA THR A 176 10.20 6.45 11.11
C THR A 176 9.61 5.70 12.31
N GLU A 177 8.30 5.67 12.45
CA GLU A 177 7.65 4.95 13.55
C GLU A 177 7.80 3.45 13.34
N LEU A 178 8.22 2.76 14.39
CA LEU A 178 8.31 1.31 14.38
C LEU A 178 6.91 0.71 14.44
N GLN A 179 6.55 -0.05 13.43
CA GLN A 179 5.27 -0.72 13.34
C GLN A 179 5.44 -2.22 13.64
N GLY A 180 4.65 -2.73 14.56
CA GLY A 180 4.58 -4.15 14.89
C GLY A 180 3.17 -4.68 14.77
N ASP A 181 3.02 -5.98 14.65
CA ASP A 181 1.72 -6.62 14.71
C ASP A 181 1.22 -6.68 16.16
N TYR A 182 0.13 -5.98 16.43
CA TYR A 182 -0.52 -5.99 17.75
C TYR A 182 -1.44 -7.21 17.97
N GLY A 183 -1.59 -8.08 16.96
CA GLY A 183 -2.41 -9.27 17.03
C GLY A 183 -3.90 -8.99 16.87
N ARG A 184 -4.69 -9.99 17.19
CA ARG A 184 -6.15 -9.96 17.04
C ARG A 184 -6.82 -9.14 18.12
N SER A 185 -7.86 -8.41 17.75
CA SER A 185 -8.65 -7.57 18.66
C SER A 185 -9.56 -8.38 19.60
N THR A 186 -9.85 -9.63 19.27
CA THR A 186 -10.76 -10.51 20.03
C THR A 186 -10.13 -11.17 21.26
N GLY A 187 -8.95 -10.70 21.67
CA GLY A 187 -8.26 -11.20 22.89
C GLY A 187 -7.45 -12.47 22.66
N PHE A 188 -7.49 -13.06 21.50
CA PHE A 188 -6.61 -14.16 21.10
C PHE A 188 -5.34 -13.54 20.49
N ASN A 189 -4.26 -13.54 21.25
CA ASN A 189 -3.00 -12.98 20.74
C ASN A 189 -2.39 -13.92 19.72
N SER A 190 -2.61 -13.63 18.45
CA SER A 190 -1.97 -14.29 17.31
C SER A 190 -1.06 -13.30 16.55
N ALA A 191 -0.40 -12.43 17.27
CA ALA A 191 0.54 -11.47 16.69
C ALA A 191 1.69 -12.20 15.99
N PHE A 192 2.04 -11.71 14.83
CA PHE A 192 3.21 -12.17 14.11
C PHE A 192 4.48 -11.57 14.69
N SER A 193 5.50 -12.40 14.80
CA SER A 193 6.84 -12.00 15.20
C SER A 193 7.86 -12.58 14.20
N GLY A 194 9.12 -12.16 14.27
CA GLY A 194 10.17 -12.66 13.38
C GLY A 194 10.27 -11.89 12.06
N TYR A 195 9.82 -10.66 12.05
CA TYR A 195 10.25 -9.61 11.16
C TYR A 195 11.25 -8.72 11.92
N GLY A 196 12.19 -8.09 11.23
CA GLY A 196 13.17 -7.19 11.85
C GLY A 196 12.52 -5.89 12.36
N TYR A 197 13.32 -4.90 12.58
CA TYR A 197 12.83 -3.55 12.86
C TYR A 197 12.17 -3.02 11.59
N ASN A 198 10.87 -2.74 11.67
CA ASN A 198 10.07 -2.23 10.57
C ASN A 198 9.59 -0.81 10.88
N GLN A 199 9.83 0.10 9.98
CA GLN A 199 9.43 1.50 10.06
C GLN A 199 8.37 1.81 8.99
N GLY A 200 7.36 2.59 9.33
CA GLY A 200 6.22 2.83 8.42
C GLY A 200 5.21 1.67 8.41
N PRO A 201 4.58 1.35 7.28
CA PRO A 201 3.67 0.20 7.20
C PRO A 201 4.44 -1.10 7.44
N LEU A 202 3.78 -2.13 7.94
CA LEU A 202 4.35 -3.46 8.08
C LEU A 202 3.73 -4.40 7.03
N VAL A 203 4.50 -4.75 6.00
CA VAL A 203 4.01 -5.56 4.87
C VAL A 203 4.93 -6.76 4.65
N VAL A 204 4.59 -7.89 5.30
CA VAL A 204 5.45 -9.06 5.29
C VAL A 204 4.70 -10.37 5.04
N ARG A 205 5.38 -11.37 4.47
CA ARG A 205 4.89 -12.74 4.25
C ARG A 205 3.62 -12.83 3.39
N ASN A 206 3.40 -11.88 2.51
CA ASN A 206 2.26 -11.91 1.61
C ASN A 206 2.62 -12.67 0.33
N LEU A 207 1.69 -13.47 -0.17
CA LEU A 207 1.81 -14.13 -1.47
C LEU A 207 1.06 -13.31 -2.52
N LEU A 208 1.74 -12.95 -3.59
CA LEU A 208 1.23 -12.03 -4.60
C LEU A 208 1.21 -12.69 -5.98
N GLY A 209 0.19 -12.41 -6.76
CA GLY A 209 0.18 -12.87 -8.14
C GLY A 209 -1.02 -12.40 -8.93
N ARG A 210 -0.80 -12.11 -10.20
CA ARG A 210 -1.82 -11.68 -11.15
C ARG A 210 -2.62 -10.45 -10.70
N ASN A 211 -2.02 -9.58 -9.86
CA ASN A 211 -2.54 -8.24 -9.61
C ASN A 211 -2.00 -7.28 -10.67
N ALA A 212 -2.65 -6.16 -10.91
CA ALA A 212 -2.12 -5.17 -11.84
C ALA A 212 -0.71 -4.70 -11.48
N VAL A 213 -0.44 -4.60 -10.17
CA VAL A 213 0.90 -4.40 -9.61
C VAL A 213 1.05 -5.28 -8.38
N ASN A 214 1.99 -6.22 -8.43
CA ASN A 214 2.37 -7.07 -7.31
C ASN A 214 3.36 -6.30 -6.42
N GLY A 215 2.89 -5.25 -5.75
CA GLY A 215 3.76 -4.36 -5.00
C GLY A 215 3.02 -3.26 -4.26
N ILE A 216 3.78 -2.41 -3.58
CA ILE A 216 3.33 -1.17 -2.94
C ILE A 216 3.53 -0.02 -3.92
N VAL A 217 2.47 0.63 -4.36
CA VAL A 217 2.57 1.89 -5.09
C VAL A 217 2.67 3.03 -4.10
N VAL A 218 3.84 3.66 -4.03
CA VAL A 218 4.06 4.85 -3.23
C VAL A 218 3.69 6.07 -4.06
N ARG A 219 2.67 6.79 -3.62
CA ARG A 219 2.24 8.03 -4.30
C ARG A 219 3.21 9.15 -3.99
N GLY A 220 3.78 9.73 -5.05
CA GLY A 220 4.76 10.80 -4.94
C GLY A 220 4.18 12.10 -4.42
N GLU A 221 4.94 12.73 -3.55
CA GLU A 221 4.63 14.03 -2.96
C GLU A 221 5.90 14.67 -2.40
N THR A 222 5.77 15.90 -1.92
CA THR A 222 6.82 16.53 -1.13
C THR A 222 6.77 16.00 0.29
N LEU A 223 7.89 15.48 0.79
CA LEU A 223 7.99 14.99 2.15
C LEU A 223 7.90 16.14 3.15
N THR A 224 7.08 15.96 4.17
CA THR A 224 6.90 16.91 5.27
C THR A 224 7.52 16.43 6.57
N THR A 225 7.96 15.16 6.59
CA THR A 225 8.60 14.50 7.72
C THR A 225 9.74 13.64 7.23
N GLN A 226 10.48 13.04 8.14
CA GLN A 226 11.43 11.99 7.80
C GLN A 226 10.69 10.71 7.39
N SER A 227 11.16 10.07 6.32
CA SER A 227 10.58 8.85 5.77
C SER A 227 11.65 7.76 5.66
N VAL A 228 11.25 6.53 5.95
CA VAL A 228 12.07 5.33 5.78
C VAL A 228 11.30 4.30 4.98
N TRP A 229 11.95 3.67 4.02
CA TRP A 229 11.42 2.53 3.28
C TRP A 229 12.33 1.35 3.57
N ASP A 230 11.82 0.37 4.29
CA ASP A 230 12.57 -0.81 4.74
C ASP A 230 11.77 -2.13 4.62
N ASP A 231 10.58 -2.11 4.03
CA ASP A 231 9.85 -3.34 3.68
C ASP A 231 10.55 -4.05 2.52
N THR A 232 11.38 -5.04 2.83
CA THR A 232 12.15 -5.80 1.83
C THR A 232 11.42 -7.01 1.28
N ASP A 233 10.25 -7.34 1.83
CA ASP A 233 9.42 -8.50 1.45
C ASP A 233 8.35 -8.15 0.38
N ILE A 234 8.43 -6.95 -0.18
CA ILE A 234 7.56 -6.48 -1.26
C ILE A 234 8.27 -5.40 -2.10
N VAL A 235 7.96 -5.33 -3.39
CA VAL A 235 8.50 -4.28 -4.26
C VAL A 235 7.80 -2.95 -4.00
N HIS A 236 8.58 -1.88 -3.83
CA HIS A 236 8.09 -0.50 -3.85
C HIS A 236 8.02 -0.02 -5.30
N VAL A 237 6.89 0.52 -5.72
CA VAL A 237 6.68 1.03 -7.08
C VAL A 237 6.45 2.53 -7.04
N LEU A 238 7.24 3.27 -7.82
CA LEU A 238 7.15 4.71 -7.91
C LEU A 238 6.81 5.12 -9.36
N GLN A 239 5.71 5.86 -9.52
CA GLN A 239 5.25 6.37 -10.81
C GLN A 239 5.25 7.90 -10.88
N SER A 240 5.58 8.56 -9.78
CA SER A 240 5.62 10.01 -9.63
C SER A 240 6.83 10.42 -8.79
N GLU A 241 7.09 11.71 -8.70
CA GLU A 241 8.26 12.22 -8.00
C GLU A 241 8.07 12.24 -6.48
N ILE A 242 9.11 11.82 -5.75
CA ILE A 242 9.29 12.13 -4.33
C ILE A 242 10.25 13.30 -4.21
N ILE A 243 9.80 14.37 -3.58
CA ILE A 243 10.64 15.53 -3.31
C ILE A 243 11.02 15.53 -1.82
N VAL A 244 12.30 15.43 -1.54
CA VAL A 244 12.87 15.64 -0.21
C VAL A 244 13.26 17.12 -0.12
N PRO A 245 12.47 17.94 0.56
CA PRO A 245 12.64 19.38 0.49
C PRO A 245 13.78 19.89 1.34
N ASN A 246 14.10 21.13 1.09
CA ASN A 246 15.08 21.89 1.87
C ASN A 246 14.31 22.82 2.82
N PHE A 247 14.23 22.39 4.06
CA PHE A 247 13.48 23.08 5.12
C PHE A 247 14.38 23.53 6.27
N HIS A 248 13.80 24.25 7.22
CA HIS A 248 14.44 24.60 8.49
C HIS A 248 14.56 23.42 9.46
N THR A 249 13.68 22.44 9.32
CA THR A 249 13.67 21.25 10.17
C THR A 249 14.26 20.07 9.45
N PHE A 250 14.85 19.16 10.20
CA PHE A 250 15.41 17.93 9.66
C PHE A 250 14.31 17.10 9.02
N GLY A 251 14.49 16.80 7.74
CA GLY A 251 13.65 15.91 6.97
C GLY A 251 14.53 15.12 6.01
N GLY A 252 14.12 13.91 5.67
CA GLY A 252 14.91 13.08 4.78
C GLY A 252 14.16 11.84 4.34
N LEU A 253 14.72 11.19 3.33
CA LEU A 253 14.30 9.88 2.88
C LEU A 253 15.45 8.92 3.05
N ARG A 254 15.18 7.79 3.69
CA ARG A 254 16.09 6.66 3.74
C ARG A 254 15.48 5.48 3.01
N LEU A 255 16.21 4.94 2.06
CA LEU A 255 15.95 3.65 1.41
C LEU A 255 16.92 2.65 2.03
N GLN A 256 16.42 1.62 2.69
CA GLN A 256 17.25 0.75 3.52
C GLN A 256 16.97 -0.73 3.25
N SER A 257 18.04 -1.48 2.97
CA SER A 257 17.97 -2.94 2.89
C SER A 257 18.11 -3.58 4.27
N ASP A 258 17.53 -4.76 4.43
CA ASP A 258 17.72 -5.61 5.59
C ASP A 258 19.07 -6.37 5.54
N PRO A 259 19.54 -6.94 6.65
CA PRO A 259 20.76 -7.74 6.66
C PRO A 259 20.73 -8.96 5.75
N ASP A 260 19.56 -9.45 5.37
CA ASP A 260 19.33 -10.68 4.58
C ASP A 260 18.46 -10.47 3.34
N ALA A 261 18.04 -9.23 3.07
CA ALA A 261 17.19 -8.92 1.91
C ALA A 261 17.45 -7.52 1.34
N SER A 262 17.42 -7.39 0.03
CA SER A 262 17.53 -6.11 -0.69
C SER A 262 16.21 -5.36 -0.70
N LEU A 263 16.25 -4.06 -0.42
CA LEU A 263 15.13 -3.20 -0.78
C LEU A 263 15.08 -3.03 -2.30
N VAL A 264 13.93 -3.33 -2.90
CA VAL A 264 13.72 -3.18 -4.34
C VAL A 264 12.70 -2.08 -4.61
N VAL A 265 13.14 -1.05 -5.32
CA VAL A 265 12.30 0.06 -5.79
C VAL A 265 12.27 0.03 -7.31
N LYS A 266 11.09 -0.19 -7.88
CA LYS A 266 10.87 -0.16 -9.33
C LYS A 266 10.17 1.13 -9.74
N LEU A 267 10.69 1.78 -10.76
CA LEU A 267 10.23 3.08 -11.20
C LEU A 267 9.68 3.02 -12.62
N SER A 268 8.64 3.80 -12.91
CA SER A 268 8.02 3.84 -14.24
C SER A 268 7.51 5.21 -14.60
N GLY A 269 7.90 5.66 -15.78
CA GLY A 269 7.42 6.90 -16.39
C GLY A 269 8.34 8.11 -16.15
N ALA A 270 8.15 9.11 -17.00
CA ALA A 270 8.99 10.32 -17.04
C ALA A 270 8.97 11.17 -15.75
N ASN A 271 8.01 10.93 -14.87
CA ASN A 271 7.88 11.63 -13.59
C ASN A 271 8.38 10.81 -12.41
N ALA A 272 8.67 9.51 -12.60
CA ALA A 272 9.12 8.65 -11.51
C ALA A 272 10.57 8.96 -11.13
N GLY A 273 10.81 9.28 -9.87
CA GLY A 273 12.16 9.59 -9.41
C GLY A 273 12.20 10.25 -8.05
N PHE A 274 13.41 10.52 -7.59
CA PHE A 274 13.66 11.18 -6.32
C PHE A 274 14.38 12.50 -6.56
N THR A 275 14.02 13.54 -5.81
CA THR A 275 14.71 14.82 -5.81
C THR A 275 15.07 15.20 -4.38
N ALA A 276 16.36 15.18 -4.05
CA ALA A 276 16.86 15.83 -2.85
C ALA A 276 17.08 17.33 -3.17
N ALA A 277 16.21 18.18 -2.66
CA ALA A 277 16.24 19.59 -2.94
C ALA A 277 17.33 20.30 -2.13
N GLY A 278 17.99 21.28 -2.76
CA GLY A 278 18.94 22.15 -2.12
C GLY A 278 18.98 23.46 -2.87
N LYS A 279 18.65 24.57 -2.19
CA LYS A 279 18.73 25.92 -2.73
C LYS A 279 19.44 26.82 -1.73
N PRO A 280 20.26 27.76 -2.19
CA PRO A 280 20.76 28.79 -1.28
C PRO A 280 19.56 29.59 -0.76
N LEU A 281 19.47 29.72 0.54
CA LEU A 281 18.48 30.54 1.22
C LEU A 281 19.23 31.57 2.05
N ASP A 282 18.70 32.80 2.09
CA ASP A 282 19.24 33.89 2.90
C ASP A 282 18.85 33.76 4.39
N ILE A 283 18.91 32.52 4.93
CA ILE A 283 18.58 32.20 6.30
C ILE A 283 19.63 31.29 6.89
N ASP A 284 19.93 31.49 8.16
CA ASP A 284 21.02 30.80 8.86
C ASP A 284 20.68 29.34 9.18
N ASP A 285 19.43 29.02 9.44
CA ASP A 285 18.99 27.67 9.81
C ASP A 285 18.38 26.92 8.63
N ARG A 286 19.23 26.33 7.80
CA ARG A 286 18.82 25.59 6.63
C ARG A 286 19.37 24.17 6.67
N ILE A 287 18.51 23.21 6.34
CA ILE A 287 18.92 21.84 6.09
C ILE A 287 18.50 21.48 4.66
N GLY A 288 19.46 21.11 3.81
CA GLY A 288 19.17 20.58 2.49
C GLY A 288 18.46 19.23 2.58
N GLY A 289 17.69 18.89 1.55
CA GLY A 289 17.01 17.59 1.45
C GLY A 289 18.03 16.44 1.53
N VAL A 290 17.78 15.48 2.41
CA VAL A 290 18.66 14.34 2.64
C VAL A 290 18.07 13.07 2.07
N LEU A 291 18.71 12.50 1.06
CA LEU A 291 18.40 11.17 0.53
C LEU A 291 19.52 10.20 0.90
N GLN A 292 19.19 9.17 1.65
CA GLN A 292 20.12 8.11 2.04
C GLN A 292 19.71 6.80 1.35
N ILE A 293 20.68 6.14 0.72
CA ILE A 293 20.52 4.83 0.11
C ILE A 293 21.46 3.88 0.84
N VAL A 294 20.91 3.03 1.70
CA VAL A 294 21.64 2.24 2.69
C VAL A 294 21.47 0.76 2.38
N GLY A 295 22.37 0.21 1.57
CA GLY A 295 22.46 -1.23 1.33
C GLY A 295 23.20 -1.95 2.43
N GLN A 296 23.09 -3.28 2.44
CA GLN A 296 23.83 -4.18 3.29
C GLN A 296 24.85 -5.00 2.45
N PRO A 297 25.88 -5.60 3.05
CA PRO A 297 26.76 -6.50 2.33
C PRO A 297 25.95 -7.62 1.65
N TYR A 298 26.11 -7.77 0.34
CA TYR A 298 25.36 -8.67 -0.55
C TYR A 298 23.89 -8.32 -0.80
N PHE A 299 23.32 -7.37 -0.06
CA PHE A 299 21.94 -6.92 -0.19
C PHE A 299 21.86 -5.42 -0.47
N PRO A 300 22.16 -5.00 -1.71
CA PRO A 300 22.09 -3.58 -2.08
C PRO A 300 20.64 -3.09 -2.11
N VAL A 301 20.46 -1.79 -1.99
CA VAL A 301 19.20 -1.15 -2.43
C VAL A 301 19.21 -1.13 -3.96
N ILE A 302 18.14 -1.63 -4.57
CA ILE A 302 18.03 -1.74 -6.02
C ILE A 302 17.00 -0.73 -6.53
N LEU A 303 17.44 0.17 -7.41
CA LEU A 303 16.59 1.11 -8.13
C LEU A 303 16.58 0.70 -9.60
N THR A 304 15.44 0.28 -10.13
CA THR A 304 15.34 -0.22 -11.51
C THR A 304 14.01 0.13 -12.18
N SER A 305 13.83 -0.25 -13.42
CA SER A 305 12.57 -0.10 -14.16
C SER A 305 11.49 -1.04 -13.62
N LEU A 306 10.23 -0.59 -13.67
CA LEU A 306 9.09 -1.46 -13.35
C LEU A 306 9.03 -2.72 -14.23
N ALA A 307 9.52 -2.62 -15.45
CA ALA A 307 9.59 -3.73 -16.40
C ALA A 307 10.82 -4.65 -16.21
N ASP A 308 11.64 -4.44 -15.20
CA ASP A 308 12.81 -5.28 -14.96
C ASP A 308 12.47 -6.48 -14.06
N ASP A 309 12.24 -7.63 -14.68
CA ASP A 309 11.94 -8.88 -13.98
C ASP A 309 13.19 -9.73 -13.68
N THR A 310 14.38 -9.15 -13.79
CA THR A 310 15.59 -9.80 -13.29
C THR A 310 15.67 -9.78 -11.77
N VAL A 311 15.04 -8.78 -11.15
CA VAL A 311 14.98 -8.57 -9.70
C VAL A 311 13.53 -8.39 -9.22
N GLY A 312 13.31 -8.68 -7.95
CA GLY A 312 12.01 -8.52 -7.30
C GLY A 312 12.14 -8.69 -5.79
N ALA A 313 11.03 -8.65 -5.09
CA ALA A 313 10.94 -8.86 -3.64
C ALA A 313 9.66 -9.61 -3.29
N GLY A 314 9.69 -10.35 -2.19
CA GLY A 314 8.57 -11.17 -1.74
C GLY A 314 8.36 -12.42 -2.58
N PHE A 315 7.17 -13.00 -2.47
CA PHE A 315 6.88 -14.33 -3.00
C PHE A 315 5.63 -14.35 -3.87
N GLY A 316 5.69 -15.15 -4.92
CA GLY A 316 4.55 -15.51 -5.76
C GLY A 316 3.60 -16.49 -5.08
N LEU A 317 2.47 -16.76 -5.75
CA LEU A 317 1.46 -17.72 -5.26
C LEU A 317 1.99 -19.16 -5.14
N ASP A 318 3.08 -19.46 -5.81
CA ASP A 318 3.81 -20.73 -5.77
C ASP A 318 4.87 -20.79 -4.64
N GLY A 319 5.01 -19.71 -3.88
CA GLY A 319 6.02 -19.58 -2.84
C GLY A 319 7.45 -19.33 -3.35
N LEU A 320 7.62 -19.10 -4.65
CA LEU A 320 8.90 -18.74 -5.24
C LEU A 320 9.11 -17.21 -5.25
N PRO A 321 10.37 -16.72 -5.31
CA PRO A 321 10.63 -15.29 -5.36
C PRO A 321 9.91 -14.60 -6.52
N LEU A 322 9.17 -13.55 -6.22
CA LEU A 322 8.36 -12.81 -7.18
C LEU A 322 9.20 -11.73 -7.88
N LYS A 323 9.27 -11.78 -9.20
CA LYS A 323 10.03 -10.84 -10.02
C LYS A 323 9.15 -10.00 -10.95
N ASP A 324 8.09 -10.60 -11.52
CA ASP A 324 7.12 -9.93 -12.37
C ASP A 324 6.19 -9.06 -11.52
N THR A 325 6.58 -7.80 -11.35
CA THR A 325 5.85 -6.85 -10.51
C THR A 325 4.63 -6.27 -11.20
N ASN A 326 4.68 -6.05 -12.52
CA ASN A 326 3.62 -5.44 -13.31
C ASN A 326 2.75 -6.45 -14.05
N ASN A 327 2.94 -7.74 -13.78
CA ASN A 327 2.14 -8.84 -14.29
C ASN A 327 2.02 -8.84 -15.83
N ASN A 328 3.10 -8.53 -16.52
CA ASN A 328 3.14 -8.50 -17.98
C ASN A 328 3.91 -9.69 -18.60
N GLY A 329 4.32 -10.65 -17.78
CA GLY A 329 5.22 -11.74 -18.15
C GLY A 329 6.68 -11.31 -18.17
N ALA A 330 7.57 -12.24 -18.45
CA ALA A 330 9.00 -11.98 -18.40
C ALA A 330 9.42 -10.81 -19.30
N SER A 331 9.96 -9.77 -18.70
CA SER A 331 10.39 -8.55 -19.36
C SER A 331 11.72 -8.04 -18.80
N THR A 332 12.33 -7.10 -19.51
CA THR A 332 13.57 -6.45 -19.11
C THR A 332 13.41 -4.94 -19.14
N GLY A 333 14.05 -4.27 -18.19
CA GLY A 333 14.09 -2.83 -18.17
C GLY A 333 14.77 -2.22 -19.40
N SER A 334 14.39 -1.01 -19.76
CA SER A 334 15.01 -0.24 -20.82
C SER A 334 15.61 1.05 -20.29
N ALA A 335 16.64 1.56 -20.95
CA ALA A 335 17.21 2.87 -20.62
C ALA A 335 16.16 3.98 -20.79
N GLY A 336 16.10 4.90 -19.84
CA GLY A 336 15.14 6.00 -19.86
C GLY A 336 13.71 5.64 -19.44
N ALA A 337 13.48 4.44 -18.90
CA ALA A 337 12.16 4.01 -18.43
C ALA A 337 11.61 4.83 -17.27
N TRP A 338 12.45 5.55 -16.55
CA TRP A 338 12.09 6.43 -15.44
C TRP A 338 13.01 7.67 -15.42
N ARG A 339 12.65 8.68 -14.65
CA ARG A 339 13.30 9.98 -14.70
C ARG A 339 14.75 9.96 -14.19
N SER A 340 14.94 9.97 -12.91
CA SER A 340 16.28 10.03 -12.28
C SER A 340 16.22 10.10 -10.76
N VAL A 341 17.37 9.99 -10.15
CA VAL A 341 17.66 10.52 -8.81
C VAL A 341 18.39 11.84 -9.00
N LEU A 342 17.80 12.94 -8.55
CA LEU A 342 18.36 14.27 -8.63
C LEU A 342 18.83 14.72 -7.23
N ILE A 343 20.09 15.05 -7.12
CA ILE A 343 20.67 15.65 -5.91
C ILE A 343 21.09 17.06 -6.27
N SER A 344 20.39 18.06 -5.74
CA SER A 344 20.68 19.46 -5.99
C SER A 344 21.98 19.88 -5.33
N GLN A 345 22.59 20.96 -5.81
CA GLN A 345 23.92 21.42 -5.38
C GLN A 345 24.02 21.62 -3.86
N TYR A 346 22.97 22.07 -3.19
CA TYR A 346 22.94 22.31 -1.75
C TYR A 346 22.11 21.26 -0.99
N ALA A 347 21.79 20.16 -1.65
CA ALA A 347 21.21 19.01 -0.95
C ALA A 347 22.26 18.44 0.03
N HIS A 348 21.80 17.84 1.13
CA HIS A 348 22.64 17.37 2.22
C HIS A 348 23.45 18.44 2.97
N ASP A 349 23.35 19.71 2.57
CA ASP A 349 23.99 20.82 3.24
C ASP A 349 23.27 21.15 4.56
N ARG A 350 24.05 21.42 5.60
CA ARG A 350 23.55 21.77 6.93
C ARG A 350 24.14 23.10 7.35
N ASN A 351 23.30 24.12 7.32
CA ASN A 351 23.65 25.43 7.86
C ASN A 351 22.70 25.73 9.05
N VAL A 352 22.93 25.04 10.15
CA VAL A 352 22.11 25.13 11.36
C VAL A 352 22.94 25.79 12.46
N ALA A 353 22.46 26.89 13.02
CA ALA A 353 23.07 27.51 14.16
C ALA A 353 22.70 26.72 15.43
N VAL A 354 23.64 26.00 16.01
CA VAL A 354 23.48 25.34 17.30
C VAL A 354 23.98 26.29 18.39
N TYR A 355 23.04 26.99 19.02
CA TYR A 355 23.38 27.86 20.14
C TYR A 355 23.76 27.03 21.37
N GLY A 356 24.90 27.33 21.96
CA GLY A 356 25.43 26.65 23.14
C GLY A 356 26.57 25.67 22.86
N GLU A 357 26.63 25.05 21.70
CA GLU A 357 27.79 24.21 21.32
C GLU A 357 28.87 24.99 20.56
N ARG A 358 28.53 26.14 19.97
CA ARG A 358 29.50 27.01 19.32
C ARG A 358 30.56 27.58 20.27
N GLU A 359 30.18 27.81 21.51
CA GLU A 359 31.16 28.29 22.52
C GLU A 359 32.16 27.27 22.95
N SER A 360 31.85 25.97 22.81
CA SER A 360 32.77 24.87 23.12
C SER A 360 33.72 24.51 21.99
N LEU A 361 33.39 24.91 20.74
CA LEU A 361 34.21 24.62 19.55
C LEU A 361 35.22 25.74 19.21
N THR A 362 35.18 26.84 19.92
CA THR A 362 36.09 27.99 19.73
C THR A 362 37.11 28.17 20.85
N ALA A 363 37.23 27.22 21.78
CA ALA A 363 38.19 27.22 22.86
C ALA A 363 39.46 26.45 22.52
#